data_1ac9cf2b5cf84f4569c6efc364f10eef
#
_entry.id   1ac9cf2b5cf84f4569c6efc364f10eef
#
_cell.length_a   1.000
_cell.length_b   1.000
_cell.length_c   1.000
_cell.angle_alpha   90.00
_cell.angle_beta   90.00
_cell.angle_gamma   90.00
#
_symmetry.space_group_name_H-M   'P 1'
#
loop_
_entity.id
_entity.type
_entity.pdbx_description
1 polymer ?
#
loop_
_entity_poly.entity_id
_entity_poly.type
_entity_poly.pdbx_seq_one_letter_code
_entity_poly.pdbx_strand_id
1 'polypeptide(L)'
;MPFVRIAQTNRLRKEPSAKFTIMVAPRVCVLRAPGTNCDVETAHAFELAGASVDRVHLFRLLEDPAKLSQYQILCVPGGFSYGDDLGAGVIFSRQLRGQLNGAMREFLQSDKLVLGICNGFQTILKAGLLMRRGIENTSEKSWEDQVTLTWNANGRYTDRWVRLKVTSCNSVFLKGIDEFDVPMAHAEGRIALKRPELLDELRANNQLAACYWSPAAVEMLRITGDPTRIALLPEPENPNGSIANIAGLCDTTGRVLGLMPHPERFLFATQHPQWTRRGLRGEGDGIKVFRNAVEYFG
;
A
#
# COMPACT_ATOMS: atom_id res chain seq x y z
N MET A 1 40.31 -2.92 -74.83
CA MET A 1 39.14 -2.78 -73.97
C MET A 1 39.59 -2.61 -72.51
N PRO A 2 39.39 -1.47 -71.82
CA PRO A 2 39.87 -1.29 -70.50
C PRO A 2 38.79 -1.68 -69.48
N PHE A 3 39.18 -2.39 -68.41
CA PHE A 3 38.39 -2.78 -67.28
C PHE A 3 38.13 -1.56 -66.38
N VAL A 4 36.83 -1.27 -66.17
CA VAL A 4 36.41 -0.26 -65.18
C VAL A 4 36.30 -0.93 -63.81
N ARG A 5 37.10 -0.46 -62.80
CA ARG A 5 36.96 -0.83 -61.43
C ARG A 5 35.91 0.04 -60.76
N ILE A 6 34.81 -0.59 -60.33
CA ILE A 6 33.80 0.06 -59.48
C ILE A 6 34.28 -0.01 -58.01
N ALA A 7 34.61 1.12 -57.41
CA ALA A 7 34.90 1.22 -55.98
C ALA A 7 33.56 1.23 -55.21
N GLN A 8 33.29 0.18 -54.42
CA GLN A 8 32.23 0.17 -53.43
C GLN A 8 32.68 0.91 -52.19
N THR A 9 32.10 2.07 -51.92
CA THR A 9 32.27 2.79 -50.67
C THR A 9 31.29 2.23 -49.65
N ASN A 10 31.78 1.37 -48.76
CA ASN A 10 31.05 0.94 -47.56
C ASN A 10 30.91 2.11 -46.57
N ARG A 11 29.79 2.82 -46.56
CA ARG A 11 29.40 3.72 -45.49
C ARG A 11 28.85 2.86 -44.33
N LEU A 12 29.68 2.62 -43.34
CA LEU A 12 29.23 2.12 -42.07
C LEU A 12 28.27 3.16 -41.44
N ARG A 13 26.98 2.82 -41.39
CA ARG A 13 26.03 3.58 -40.58
C ARG A 13 26.40 3.38 -39.10
N LYS A 14 26.83 4.44 -38.44
CA LYS A 14 26.91 4.48 -36.98
C LYS A 14 25.48 4.39 -36.46
N GLU A 15 25.15 3.26 -35.86
CA GLU A 15 23.95 3.15 -35.05
C GLU A 15 24.07 4.11 -33.84
N PRO A 16 22.99 4.81 -33.47
CA PRO A 16 23.01 5.66 -32.30
C PRO A 16 23.25 4.78 -31.07
N SER A 17 24.30 5.06 -30.32
CA SER A 17 24.57 4.40 -29.05
C SER A 17 23.36 4.58 -28.13
N ALA A 18 22.68 3.49 -27.80
CA ALA A 18 21.65 3.48 -26.77
C ALA A 18 22.30 4.03 -25.49
N LYS A 19 21.85 5.20 -25.05
CA LYS A 19 22.19 5.71 -23.73
C LYS A 19 21.59 4.76 -22.73
N PHE A 20 22.36 3.86 -22.14
CA PHE A 20 21.99 3.11 -20.96
C PHE A 20 21.88 4.15 -19.82
N THR A 21 20.64 4.60 -19.57
CA THR A 21 20.33 5.29 -18.32
C THR A 21 20.46 4.22 -17.23
N ILE A 22 21.49 4.32 -16.41
CA ILE A 22 21.59 3.49 -15.19
C ILE A 22 20.45 3.95 -14.29
N MET A 23 19.37 3.16 -14.25
CA MET A 23 18.26 3.39 -13.34
C MET A 23 18.76 3.05 -11.94
N VAL A 24 18.81 4.05 -11.08
CA VAL A 24 19.17 3.85 -9.67
C VAL A 24 17.97 3.29 -8.97
N ALA A 25 18.10 2.09 -8.38
CA ALA A 25 17.04 1.46 -7.61
C ALA A 25 16.53 2.40 -6.51
N PRO A 26 15.21 2.59 -6.36
CA PRO A 26 14.68 3.44 -5.31
C PRO A 26 15.03 2.88 -3.94
N ARG A 27 15.33 3.77 -3.00
CA ARG A 27 15.61 3.39 -1.61
C ARG A 27 14.33 3.35 -0.81
N VAL A 28 14.13 2.26 -0.08
CA VAL A 28 12.96 2.01 0.76
C VAL A 28 13.36 1.99 2.23
N CYS A 29 12.68 2.78 3.03
CA CYS A 29 12.73 2.71 4.49
C CYS A 29 11.59 1.81 4.97
N VAL A 30 11.88 0.60 5.43
CA VAL A 30 10.94 -0.22 6.19
C VAL A 30 11.08 0.15 7.66
N LEU A 31 10.14 0.94 8.14
CA LEU A 31 10.18 1.54 9.48
C LEU A 31 9.62 0.58 10.53
N ARG A 32 10.43 0.23 11.51
CA ARG A 32 10.05 -0.71 12.56
C ARG A 32 10.11 -0.07 13.96
N ALA A 33 9.18 -0.49 14.80
CA ALA A 33 9.09 -0.16 16.21
C ALA A 33 9.12 -1.46 17.05
N PRO A 34 9.25 -1.40 18.36
CA PRO A 34 9.04 -2.58 19.21
C PRO A 34 7.70 -3.26 18.90
N GLY A 35 7.69 -4.58 18.70
CA GLY A 35 6.50 -5.36 18.35
C GLY A 35 6.17 -5.43 16.86
N THR A 36 6.87 -4.69 15.98
CA THR A 36 6.81 -4.90 14.54
C THR A 36 7.40 -6.28 14.20
N ASN A 37 6.67 -7.12 13.47
CA ASN A 37 7.11 -8.48 13.13
C ASN A 37 7.01 -8.83 11.65
N CYS A 38 6.43 -7.96 10.80
CA CYS A 38 6.36 -8.15 9.35
C CYS A 38 7.45 -7.38 8.58
N ASP A 39 8.46 -6.85 9.28
CA ASP A 39 9.50 -6.00 8.67
C ASP A 39 10.45 -6.78 7.75
N VAL A 40 10.70 -8.06 8.04
CA VAL A 40 11.59 -8.91 7.23
C VAL A 40 10.93 -9.29 5.90
N GLU A 41 9.71 -9.85 5.95
CA GLU A 41 8.97 -10.21 4.74
C GLU A 41 8.62 -8.99 3.88
N THR A 42 8.34 -7.83 4.49
CA THR A 42 8.09 -6.57 3.78
C THR A 42 9.36 -6.08 3.07
N ALA A 43 10.51 -6.12 3.75
CA ALA A 43 11.79 -5.78 3.13
C ALA A 43 12.10 -6.69 1.94
N HIS A 44 11.93 -8.00 2.13
CA HIS A 44 12.11 -8.98 1.08
C HIS A 44 11.21 -8.74 -0.14
N ALA A 45 9.95 -8.34 0.08
CA ALA A 45 9.03 -8.02 -1.01
C ALA A 45 9.52 -6.84 -1.88
N PHE A 46 10.04 -5.79 -1.26
CA PHE A 46 10.62 -4.66 -1.98
C PHE A 46 11.95 -5.02 -2.66
N GLU A 47 12.80 -5.84 -2.04
CA GLU A 47 14.03 -6.35 -2.66
C GLU A 47 13.74 -7.19 -3.91
N LEU A 48 12.74 -8.08 -3.86
CA LEU A 48 12.26 -8.83 -5.02
C LEU A 48 11.70 -7.93 -6.12
N ALA A 49 11.12 -6.79 -5.75
CA ALA A 49 10.64 -5.80 -6.71
C ALA A 49 11.79 -4.95 -7.32
N GLY A 50 13.02 -5.07 -6.82
CA GLY A 50 14.19 -4.38 -7.37
C GLY A 50 14.61 -3.11 -6.61
N ALA A 51 14.10 -2.89 -5.40
CA ALA A 51 14.49 -1.75 -4.56
C ALA A 51 15.73 -2.04 -3.71
N SER A 52 16.39 -0.97 -3.25
CA SER A 52 17.37 -1.01 -2.15
C SER A 52 16.66 -0.75 -0.84
N VAL A 53 16.74 -1.66 0.13
CA VAL A 53 15.90 -1.63 1.33
C VAL A 53 16.72 -1.51 2.61
N ASP A 54 16.36 -0.54 3.45
CA ASP A 54 16.86 -0.41 4.81
C ASP A 54 15.73 -0.67 5.81
N ARG A 55 15.92 -1.63 6.74
CA ARG A 55 15.04 -1.82 7.90
C ARG A 55 15.49 -0.90 9.02
N VAL A 56 14.76 0.20 9.21
CA VAL A 56 15.15 1.30 10.10
C VAL A 56 14.33 1.24 11.38
N HIS A 57 15.00 1.18 12.53
CA HIS A 57 14.29 1.31 13.81
C HIS A 57 13.86 2.77 14.01
N LEU A 58 12.62 2.98 14.45
CA LEU A 58 12.01 4.29 14.63
C LEU A 58 12.92 5.27 15.41
N PHE A 59 13.60 4.82 16.45
CA PHE A 59 14.50 5.67 17.23
C PHE A 59 15.64 6.27 16.40
N ARG A 60 16.08 5.60 15.34
CA ARG A 60 17.11 6.18 14.45
C ARG A 60 16.59 7.38 13.65
N LEU A 61 15.30 7.39 13.32
CA LEU A 61 14.66 8.56 12.72
C LEU A 61 14.31 9.63 13.77
N LEU A 62 14.03 9.23 15.02
CA LEU A 62 13.82 10.20 16.10
C LEU A 62 15.11 10.92 16.50
N GLU A 63 16.27 10.21 16.46
CA GLU A 63 17.60 10.80 16.66
C GLU A 63 18.01 11.74 15.53
N ASP A 64 17.64 11.40 14.30
CA ASP A 64 18.00 12.16 13.10
C ASP A 64 16.86 12.07 12.05
N PRO A 65 15.84 12.94 12.16
CA PRO A 65 14.70 12.95 11.25
C PRO A 65 15.08 13.23 9.79
N ALA A 66 16.21 13.92 9.54
CA ALA A 66 16.67 14.25 8.19
C ALA A 66 17.02 13.02 7.36
N LYS A 67 17.34 11.88 8.00
CA LYS A 67 17.56 10.60 7.31
C LYS A 67 16.39 10.17 6.44
N LEU A 68 15.16 10.53 6.79
CA LEU A 68 13.98 10.17 6.03
C LEU A 68 14.03 10.72 4.59
N SER A 69 14.68 11.86 4.38
CA SER A 69 14.82 12.49 3.05
C SER A 69 15.56 11.63 2.03
N GLN A 70 16.41 10.69 2.48
CA GLN A 70 17.22 9.82 1.63
C GLN A 70 16.41 8.71 0.94
N TYR A 71 15.19 8.45 1.38
CA TYR A 71 14.33 7.39 0.86
C TYR A 71 13.29 7.95 -0.11
N GLN A 72 12.93 7.14 -1.10
CA GLN A 72 11.84 7.36 -2.05
C GLN A 72 10.53 6.79 -1.54
N ILE A 73 10.62 5.67 -0.80
CA ILE A 73 9.47 4.94 -0.28
C ILE A 73 9.63 4.76 1.24
N LEU A 74 8.59 5.11 1.98
CA LEU A 74 8.44 4.77 3.38
C LEU A 74 7.40 3.65 3.51
N CYS A 75 7.76 2.54 4.12
CA CYS A 75 6.82 1.49 4.46
C CYS A 75 6.74 1.30 5.98
N VAL A 76 5.52 1.36 6.51
CA VAL A 76 5.21 0.97 7.89
C VAL A 76 4.58 -0.42 7.82
N PRO A 77 5.32 -1.48 8.21
CA PRO A 77 4.87 -2.87 8.08
C PRO A 77 3.87 -3.26 9.16
N GLY A 78 3.33 -4.45 9.02
CA GLY A 78 2.45 -5.07 10.00
C GLY A 78 3.16 -5.52 11.27
N GLY A 79 2.37 -5.92 12.24
CA GLY A 79 2.82 -6.41 13.54
C GLY A 79 1.89 -5.97 14.65
N PHE A 80 2.45 -5.83 15.85
CA PHE A 80 1.77 -5.38 17.08
C PHE A 80 2.66 -4.31 17.73
N SER A 81 2.78 -3.16 17.07
CA SER A 81 3.68 -2.10 17.55
C SER A 81 3.32 -1.68 18.97
N TYR A 82 4.31 -1.74 19.87
CA TYR A 82 4.13 -1.49 21.32
C TYR A 82 3.07 -2.39 21.97
N GLY A 83 2.91 -3.64 21.47
CA GLY A 83 1.95 -4.59 22.03
C GLY A 83 0.48 -4.24 21.79
N ASP A 84 0.20 -3.18 20.99
CA ASP A 84 -1.14 -2.58 20.84
C ASP A 84 -1.81 -2.20 22.18
N ASP A 85 -1.01 -1.96 23.24
CA ASP A 85 -1.45 -1.77 24.62
C ASP A 85 -2.47 -0.63 24.80
N LEU A 86 -2.36 0.44 24.03
CA LEU A 86 -3.30 1.56 23.99
C LEU A 86 -4.25 1.51 22.77
N GLY A 87 -4.24 0.40 22.05
CA GLY A 87 -4.90 0.19 20.77
C GLY A 87 -3.92 0.17 19.59
N ALA A 88 -4.29 -0.55 18.56
CA ALA A 88 -3.42 -0.85 17.43
C ALA A 88 -2.89 0.40 16.73
N GLY A 89 -1.57 0.53 16.67
CA GLY A 89 -0.86 1.63 16.02
C GLY A 89 -0.90 2.99 16.75
N VAL A 90 -1.51 3.10 17.95
CA VAL A 90 -1.70 4.38 18.65
C VAL A 90 -0.37 5.01 19.07
N ILE A 91 0.51 4.26 19.75
CA ILE A 91 1.79 4.82 20.22
C ILE A 91 2.67 5.20 19.03
N PHE A 92 2.75 4.34 18.02
CA PHE A 92 3.57 4.58 16.85
C PHE A 92 3.09 5.83 16.07
N SER A 93 1.77 5.97 15.89
CA SER A 93 1.20 7.14 15.20
C SER A 93 1.52 8.46 15.92
N ARG A 94 1.50 8.47 17.25
CA ARG A 94 1.86 9.67 18.04
C ARG A 94 3.32 10.08 17.86
N GLN A 95 4.23 9.13 17.66
CA GLN A 95 5.64 9.43 17.37
C GLN A 95 5.82 10.02 15.98
N LEU A 96 5.08 9.50 14.97
CA LEU A 96 5.09 10.08 13.62
C LEU A 96 4.53 11.51 13.62
N ARG A 97 3.46 11.77 14.36
CA ARG A 97 2.82 13.09 14.46
C ARG A 97 3.58 14.07 15.34
N GLY A 98 4.35 13.59 16.29
CA GLY A 98 5.12 14.40 17.21
C GLY A 98 6.48 14.77 16.63
N GLN A 99 7.50 14.06 17.04
CA GLN A 99 8.90 14.38 16.71
C GLN A 99 9.23 14.28 15.23
N LEU A 100 8.55 13.38 14.49
CA LEU A 100 8.77 13.20 13.05
C LEU A 100 7.86 14.05 12.16
N ASN A 101 6.95 14.85 12.72
CA ASN A 101 5.95 15.59 11.94
C ASN A 101 6.56 16.45 10.84
N GLY A 102 7.64 17.19 11.14
CA GLY A 102 8.34 18.01 10.14
C GLY A 102 8.87 17.18 8.98
N ALA A 103 9.67 16.15 9.29
CA ALA A 103 10.24 15.26 8.28
C ALA A 103 9.17 14.50 7.47
N MET A 104 8.09 14.05 8.12
CA MET A 104 6.95 13.41 7.44
C MET A 104 6.24 14.39 6.50
N ARG A 105 6.08 15.65 6.92
CA ARG A 105 5.48 16.67 6.09
C ARG A 105 6.30 16.92 4.82
N GLU A 106 7.60 17.13 4.95
CA GLU A 106 8.53 17.30 3.82
C GLU A 106 8.54 16.09 2.90
N PHE A 107 8.58 14.87 3.49
CA PHE A 107 8.53 13.62 2.74
C PHE A 107 7.26 13.52 1.88
N LEU A 108 6.12 13.84 2.45
CA LEU A 108 4.84 13.77 1.77
C LEU A 108 4.62 14.93 0.77
N GLN A 109 5.25 16.09 0.93
CA GLN A 109 5.22 17.19 -0.06
C GLN A 109 6.10 16.88 -1.28
N SER A 110 7.12 16.03 -1.09
CA SER A 110 7.98 15.54 -2.17
C SER A 110 7.28 14.45 -2.98
N ASP A 111 7.81 14.14 -4.15
CA ASP A 111 7.32 13.04 -4.99
C ASP A 111 7.80 11.69 -4.44
N LYS A 112 7.18 11.24 -3.35
CA LYS A 112 7.54 10.04 -2.59
C LYS A 112 6.32 9.23 -2.21
N LEU A 113 6.53 7.94 -1.89
CA LEU A 113 5.46 6.99 -1.61
C LEU A 113 5.44 6.56 -0.14
N VAL A 114 4.24 6.32 0.39
CA VAL A 114 4.04 5.74 1.73
C VAL A 114 3.11 4.53 1.64
N LEU A 115 3.54 3.41 2.21
CA LEU A 115 2.74 2.19 2.33
C LEU A 115 2.58 1.82 3.80
N GLY A 116 1.34 1.62 4.25
CA GLY A 116 1.03 1.04 5.57
C GLY A 116 0.30 -0.28 5.42
N ILE A 117 0.81 -1.34 6.03
CA ILE A 117 0.23 -2.69 5.96
C ILE A 117 -0.25 -3.10 7.36
N CYS A 118 -1.50 -3.52 7.50
CA CYS A 118 -2.10 -4.01 8.74
C CYS A 118 -1.87 -3.01 9.90
N ASN A 119 -1.03 -3.32 10.89
CA ASN A 119 -0.65 -2.40 11.96
C ASN A 119 -0.02 -1.10 11.44
N GLY A 120 0.70 -1.17 10.31
CA GLY A 120 1.19 0.00 9.60
C GLY A 120 0.06 0.87 9.05
N PHE A 121 -1.00 0.28 8.51
CA PHE A 121 -2.18 1.05 8.07
C PHE A 121 -2.87 1.73 9.25
N GLN A 122 -3.06 1.03 10.37
CA GLN A 122 -3.59 1.62 11.60
C GLN A 122 -2.75 2.81 12.06
N THR A 123 -1.42 2.67 11.97
CA THR A 123 -0.45 3.71 12.34
C THR A 123 -0.56 4.93 11.43
N ILE A 124 -0.50 4.76 10.09
CA ILE A 124 -0.53 5.90 9.16
C ILE A 124 -1.90 6.58 9.10
N LEU A 125 -3.01 5.83 9.31
CA LEU A 125 -4.35 6.41 9.42
C LEU A 125 -4.45 7.30 10.66
N LYS A 126 -4.06 6.78 11.84
CA LYS A 126 -4.05 7.53 13.11
C LYS A 126 -3.01 8.66 13.12
N ALA A 127 -1.99 8.59 12.27
CA ALA A 127 -1.06 9.69 12.06
C ALA A 127 -1.58 10.76 11.10
N GLY A 128 -2.76 10.57 10.49
CA GLY A 128 -3.38 11.53 9.58
C GLY A 128 -2.75 11.58 8.18
N LEU A 129 -1.94 10.58 7.81
CA LEU A 129 -1.18 10.62 6.55
C LEU A 129 -2.05 10.34 5.32
N LEU A 130 -3.21 9.68 5.50
CA LEU A 130 -4.15 9.32 4.43
C LEU A 130 -5.18 10.43 4.14
N MET A 131 -5.41 11.36 5.07
CA MET A 131 -6.54 12.27 5.03
C MET A 131 -6.11 13.71 4.76
N ARG A 132 -5.16 13.90 3.85
CA ARG A 132 -4.65 15.22 3.48
C ARG A 132 -5.66 16.03 2.68
N ARG A 133 -6.30 16.98 3.32
CA ARG A 133 -6.58 18.30 2.73
C ARG A 133 -5.57 19.25 3.35
N GLY A 134 -4.79 19.95 2.52
CA GLY A 134 -3.81 20.96 2.83
C GLY A 134 -3.41 21.10 4.31
N ILE A 135 -2.14 21.06 4.58
CA ILE A 135 -1.52 21.19 5.92
C ILE A 135 -1.79 22.58 6.53
N GLU A 136 -2.78 23.28 6.08
CA GLU A 136 -3.13 24.63 6.51
C GLU A 136 -4.16 24.54 7.63
N ASN A 137 -3.70 24.89 8.85
CA ASN A 137 -4.45 25.38 10.00
C ASN A 137 -5.96 25.43 9.82
N THR A 138 -6.66 24.35 10.09
CA THR A 138 -8.06 24.43 10.44
C THR A 138 -8.27 23.83 11.80
N SER A 139 -8.85 24.62 12.69
CA SER A 139 -9.45 24.24 13.96
C SER A 139 -10.60 23.23 13.82
N GLU A 140 -10.78 22.66 12.64
CA GLU A 140 -11.73 21.60 12.35
C GLU A 140 -11.14 20.26 12.75
N LYS A 141 -11.95 19.50 13.47
CA LYS A 141 -11.68 18.14 13.99
C LYS A 141 -10.84 17.34 13.03
N SER A 142 -9.70 16.86 13.50
CA SER A 142 -8.78 16.08 12.69
C SER A 142 -9.50 14.88 12.06
N TRP A 143 -9.16 14.53 10.82
CA TRP A 143 -9.74 13.38 10.11
C TRP A 143 -9.59 12.07 10.89
N GLU A 144 -8.59 11.98 11.75
CA GLU A 144 -8.32 10.88 12.65
C GLU A 144 -9.49 10.59 13.60
N ASP A 145 -10.27 11.63 13.93
CA ASP A 145 -11.47 11.51 14.75
C ASP A 145 -12.71 11.12 13.92
N GLN A 146 -12.60 11.05 12.60
CA GLN A 146 -13.71 10.84 11.68
C GLN A 146 -13.68 9.47 10.99
N VAL A 147 -12.49 8.96 10.68
CA VAL A 147 -12.26 7.62 10.12
C VAL A 147 -11.32 6.86 11.02
N THR A 148 -11.67 5.66 11.41
CA THR A 148 -10.83 4.84 12.29
C THR A 148 -10.82 3.38 11.88
N LEU A 149 -9.77 2.68 12.32
CA LEU A 149 -9.70 1.22 12.36
C LEU A 149 -9.98 0.79 13.80
N THR A 150 -10.93 -0.10 13.97
CA THR A 150 -11.42 -0.57 15.26
C THR A 150 -11.61 -2.10 15.27
N TRP A 151 -12.07 -2.65 16.35
CA TRP A 151 -12.31 -4.07 16.54
C TRP A 151 -13.16 -4.67 15.42
N ASN A 152 -12.78 -5.86 14.95
CA ASN A 152 -13.58 -6.65 14.03
C ASN A 152 -14.99 -6.82 14.59
N ALA A 153 -16.01 -6.85 13.72
CA ALA A 153 -17.40 -6.96 14.14
C ALA A 153 -17.69 -8.23 14.95
N ASN A 154 -16.95 -9.30 14.70
CA ASN A 154 -17.05 -10.57 15.46
C ASN A 154 -16.29 -10.56 16.81
N GLY A 155 -15.61 -9.46 17.16
CA GLY A 155 -14.86 -9.31 18.40
C GLY A 155 -13.64 -10.24 18.54
N ARG A 156 -13.14 -10.82 17.43
CA ARG A 156 -12.07 -11.83 17.45
C ARG A 156 -10.93 -11.45 16.51
N TYR A 157 -9.75 -11.95 16.85
CA TYR A 157 -8.65 -12.03 15.89
C TYR A 157 -9.07 -12.97 14.76
N THR A 158 -8.93 -12.50 13.52
CA THR A 158 -9.34 -13.24 12.32
C THR A 158 -8.15 -13.37 11.39
N ASP A 159 -7.81 -14.61 11.03
CA ASP A 159 -6.75 -14.98 10.10
C ASP A 159 -7.35 -15.80 8.97
N ARG A 160 -7.26 -15.30 7.74
CA ARG A 160 -7.76 -15.97 6.53
C ARG A 160 -7.23 -15.37 5.24
N TRP A 161 -7.39 -16.11 4.16
CA TRP A 161 -7.24 -15.58 2.81
C TRP A 161 -8.50 -14.82 2.41
N VAL A 162 -8.29 -13.67 1.79
CA VAL A 162 -9.35 -12.82 1.27
C VAL A 162 -9.07 -12.45 -0.17
N ARG A 163 -10.13 -12.26 -0.94
CA ARG A 163 -10.05 -11.64 -2.25
C ARG A 163 -10.38 -10.16 -2.13
N LEU A 164 -9.61 -9.33 -2.80
CA LEU A 164 -9.81 -7.90 -2.88
C LEU A 164 -10.16 -7.50 -4.31
N LYS A 165 -11.05 -6.52 -4.43
CA LYS A 165 -11.34 -5.78 -5.66
C LYS A 165 -10.76 -4.39 -5.53
N VAL A 166 -9.92 -3.99 -6.48
CA VAL A 166 -9.44 -2.62 -6.56
C VAL A 166 -10.57 -1.74 -7.08
N THR A 167 -10.73 -0.58 -6.47
CA THR A 167 -11.77 0.39 -6.85
C THR A 167 -11.22 1.41 -7.83
N SER A 168 -12.05 2.36 -8.26
CA SER A 168 -11.61 3.52 -9.04
C SER A 168 -10.83 4.47 -8.14
N CYS A 169 -9.55 4.16 -7.87
CA CYS A 169 -8.66 4.97 -7.05
C CYS A 169 -7.39 5.37 -7.82
N ASN A 170 -6.73 6.42 -7.32
CA ASN A 170 -5.50 6.93 -7.93
C ASN A 170 -4.24 6.23 -7.41
N SER A 171 -4.36 5.18 -6.61
CA SER A 171 -3.22 4.56 -5.92
C SER A 171 -2.16 4.06 -6.89
N VAL A 172 -0.94 4.60 -6.76
CA VAL A 172 0.26 4.14 -7.49
C VAL A 172 0.48 2.65 -7.27
N PHE A 173 0.34 2.19 -6.03
CA PHE A 173 0.60 0.80 -5.63
C PHE A 173 -0.35 -0.22 -6.30
N LEU A 174 -1.57 0.20 -6.63
CA LEU A 174 -2.62 -0.68 -7.16
C LEU A 174 -2.81 -0.55 -8.68
N LYS A 175 -1.95 0.20 -9.35
CA LYS A 175 -2.03 0.42 -10.80
C LYS A 175 -2.06 -0.90 -11.57
N GLY A 176 -3.08 -1.07 -12.42
CA GLY A 176 -3.24 -2.26 -13.27
C GLY A 176 -3.51 -3.56 -12.50
N ILE A 177 -3.92 -3.48 -11.22
CA ILE A 177 -4.49 -4.59 -10.46
C ILE A 177 -6.01 -4.42 -10.48
N ASP A 178 -6.74 -5.47 -10.82
CA ASP A 178 -8.20 -5.49 -10.79
C ASP A 178 -8.70 -6.25 -9.55
N GLU A 179 -8.29 -7.50 -9.42
CA GLU A 179 -8.55 -8.35 -8.26
C GLU A 179 -7.25 -9.05 -7.84
N PHE A 180 -7.13 -9.34 -6.56
CA PHE A 180 -6.00 -10.09 -6.02
C PHE A 180 -6.35 -10.81 -4.72
N ASP A 181 -5.76 -11.98 -4.52
CA ASP A 181 -5.88 -12.75 -3.29
C ASP A 181 -4.72 -12.42 -2.35
N VAL A 182 -4.99 -12.21 -1.07
CA VAL A 182 -3.96 -11.96 -0.04
C VAL A 182 -4.42 -12.48 1.32
N PRO A 183 -3.52 -12.88 2.22
CA PRO A 183 -3.90 -13.19 3.59
C PRO A 183 -4.15 -11.92 4.41
N MET A 184 -5.01 -12.04 5.39
CA MET A 184 -5.24 -11.04 6.44
C MET A 184 -5.12 -11.68 7.81
N ALA A 185 -4.67 -10.92 8.82
CA ALA A 185 -4.50 -11.42 10.18
C ALA A 185 -4.55 -10.25 11.19
N HIS A 186 -5.71 -9.97 11.79
CA HIS A 186 -5.89 -8.86 12.73
C HIS A 186 -7.14 -9.00 13.60
N ALA A 187 -7.17 -8.29 14.73
CA ALA A 187 -8.33 -8.11 15.58
C ALA A 187 -9.01 -6.73 15.38
N GLU A 188 -8.23 -5.72 14.98
CA GLU A 188 -8.66 -4.34 14.82
C GLU A 188 -8.50 -3.90 13.36
N GLY A 189 -9.29 -4.46 12.45
CA GLY A 189 -9.21 -4.14 11.01
C GLY A 189 -10.47 -3.52 10.41
N ARG A 190 -11.51 -3.30 11.22
CA ARG A 190 -12.77 -2.76 10.77
C ARG A 190 -12.69 -1.26 10.56
N ILE A 191 -12.87 -0.81 9.33
CA ILE A 191 -13.02 0.61 9.01
C ILE A 191 -14.41 1.07 9.47
N ALA A 192 -14.41 2.09 10.32
CA ALA A 192 -15.61 2.74 10.82
C ALA A 192 -15.53 4.25 10.61
N LEU A 193 -16.68 4.85 10.29
CA LEU A 193 -16.82 6.29 10.05
C LEU A 193 -17.66 6.89 11.16
N LYS A 194 -17.31 8.09 11.60
CA LYS A 194 -18.06 8.82 12.61
C LYS A 194 -19.42 9.29 12.11
N ARG A 195 -19.52 9.59 10.82
CA ARG A 195 -20.73 10.01 10.13
C ARG A 195 -20.79 9.37 8.74
N PRO A 196 -21.98 8.94 8.27
CA PRO A 196 -22.12 8.23 7.00
C PRO A 196 -21.66 9.03 5.77
N GLU A 197 -21.83 10.36 5.79
CA GLU A 197 -21.52 11.27 4.68
C GLU A 197 -20.03 11.22 4.30
N LEU A 198 -19.16 10.85 5.24
CA LEU A 198 -17.72 10.66 4.96
C LEU A 198 -17.46 9.60 3.91
N LEU A 199 -18.33 8.60 3.79
CA LEU A 199 -18.18 7.58 2.77
C LEU A 199 -18.30 8.16 1.36
N ASP A 200 -19.25 9.08 1.15
CA ASP A 200 -19.43 9.74 -0.13
C ASP A 200 -18.31 10.73 -0.43
N GLU A 201 -17.79 11.40 0.61
CA GLU A 201 -16.59 12.25 0.48
C GLU A 201 -15.36 11.43 0.05
N LEU A 202 -15.12 10.26 0.67
CA LEU A 202 -14.02 9.35 0.31
C LEU A 202 -14.16 8.81 -1.11
N ARG A 203 -15.39 8.47 -1.55
CA ARG A 203 -15.67 8.06 -2.93
C ARG A 203 -15.36 9.19 -3.92
N ALA A 204 -15.91 10.38 -3.68
CA ALA A 204 -15.73 11.54 -4.55
C ALA A 204 -14.26 11.92 -4.72
N ASN A 205 -13.45 11.67 -3.71
CA ASN A 205 -12.02 11.93 -3.71
C ASN A 205 -11.17 10.75 -4.23
N ASN A 206 -11.77 9.63 -4.68
CA ASN A 206 -11.10 8.39 -5.11
C ASN A 206 -10.16 7.80 -4.04
N GLN A 207 -10.53 7.90 -2.76
CA GLN A 207 -9.72 7.47 -1.63
C GLN A 207 -10.01 6.04 -1.16
N LEU A 208 -11.11 5.42 -1.63
CA LEU A 208 -11.41 4.02 -1.37
C LEU A 208 -10.53 3.16 -2.29
N ALA A 209 -9.51 2.51 -1.78
CA ALA A 209 -8.47 1.88 -2.60
C ALA A 209 -8.83 0.44 -3.00
N ALA A 210 -9.32 -0.35 -2.05
CA ALA A 210 -9.71 -1.74 -2.28
C ALA A 210 -10.85 -2.14 -1.36
N CYS A 211 -11.68 -3.07 -1.83
CA CYS A 211 -12.79 -3.66 -1.07
C CYS A 211 -12.60 -5.16 -0.94
N TYR A 212 -13.04 -5.74 0.18
CA TYR A 212 -13.28 -7.17 0.28
C TYR A 212 -14.28 -7.61 -0.79
N TRP A 213 -14.02 -8.72 -1.43
CA TRP A 213 -14.71 -9.13 -2.64
C TRP A 213 -15.15 -10.59 -2.59
N SER A 214 -16.27 -10.87 -3.22
CA SER A 214 -16.80 -12.21 -3.37
C SER A 214 -17.33 -12.40 -4.79
N PRO A 215 -17.21 -13.60 -5.39
CA PRO A 215 -17.89 -13.90 -6.65
C PRO A 215 -19.41 -13.67 -6.61
N ALA A 216 -20.03 -13.81 -5.43
CA ALA A 216 -21.46 -13.50 -5.25
C ALA A 216 -21.80 -12.01 -5.44
N ALA A 217 -20.80 -11.13 -5.29
CA ALA A 217 -20.97 -9.69 -5.49
C ALA A 217 -20.92 -9.24 -6.97
N VAL A 218 -20.58 -10.13 -7.90
CA VAL A 218 -20.45 -9.81 -9.34
C VAL A 218 -21.74 -9.27 -9.91
N GLU A 219 -22.89 -9.85 -9.55
CA GLU A 219 -24.19 -9.38 -10.05
C GLU A 219 -24.54 -8.00 -9.49
N MET A 220 -24.25 -7.76 -8.21
CA MET A 220 -24.43 -6.44 -7.60
C MET A 220 -23.53 -5.39 -8.26
N LEU A 221 -22.30 -5.77 -8.65
CA LEU A 221 -21.40 -4.86 -9.37
C LEU A 221 -21.97 -4.49 -10.76
N ARG A 222 -22.59 -5.43 -11.47
CA ARG A 222 -23.23 -5.14 -12.77
C ARG A 222 -24.34 -4.10 -12.64
N ILE A 223 -25.05 -4.11 -11.52
CA ILE A 223 -26.14 -3.16 -11.23
C ILE A 223 -25.59 -1.80 -10.81
N THR A 224 -24.61 -1.79 -9.91
CA THR A 224 -24.11 -0.55 -9.28
C THR A 224 -22.98 0.12 -10.08
N GLY A 225 -22.24 -0.65 -10.88
CA GLY A 225 -21.03 -0.19 -11.57
C GLY A 225 -19.86 0.20 -10.65
N ASP A 226 -20.04 0.07 -9.32
CA ASP A 226 -19.07 0.52 -8.31
C ASP A 226 -19.00 -0.49 -7.16
N PRO A 227 -17.84 -1.14 -6.93
CA PRO A 227 -17.67 -2.11 -5.85
C PRO A 227 -17.90 -1.52 -4.46
N THR A 228 -17.74 -0.21 -4.26
CA THR A 228 -17.97 0.47 -2.98
C THR A 228 -19.45 0.71 -2.69
N ARG A 229 -20.32 0.50 -3.67
CA ARG A 229 -21.80 0.64 -3.54
C ARG A 229 -22.51 -0.69 -3.39
N ILE A 230 -21.77 -1.78 -3.32
CA ILE A 230 -22.32 -3.11 -3.05
C ILE A 230 -22.77 -3.17 -1.58
N ALA A 231 -23.88 -3.85 -1.32
CA ALA A 231 -24.33 -4.12 0.03
C ALA A 231 -23.23 -4.76 0.88
N LEU A 232 -23.29 -4.53 2.19
CA LEU A 232 -22.32 -5.12 3.11
C LEU A 232 -22.34 -6.64 2.95
N LEU A 233 -21.20 -7.19 2.57
CA LEU A 233 -21.01 -8.64 2.44
C LEU A 233 -21.04 -9.28 3.84
N PRO A 234 -21.64 -10.48 3.97
CA PRO A 234 -21.59 -11.22 5.22
C PRO A 234 -20.18 -11.77 5.47
N GLU A 235 -19.91 -12.24 6.69
CA GLU A 235 -18.78 -13.12 6.96
C GLU A 235 -19.03 -14.47 6.22
N PRO A 236 -18.04 -15.04 5.56
CA PRO A 236 -16.59 -14.74 5.60
C PRO A 236 -16.09 -13.74 4.55
N GLU A 237 -16.91 -13.25 3.62
CA GLU A 237 -16.50 -12.41 2.50
C GLU A 237 -16.03 -11.03 2.97
N ASN A 238 -16.76 -10.40 3.92
CA ASN A 238 -16.27 -9.24 4.66
C ASN A 238 -15.90 -9.68 6.08
N PRO A 239 -14.64 -10.04 6.32
CA PRO A 239 -14.24 -10.78 7.51
C PRO A 239 -14.21 -9.93 8.79
N ASN A 240 -14.26 -8.62 8.67
CA ASN A 240 -14.14 -7.72 9.81
C ASN A 240 -15.31 -6.74 9.98
N GLY A 241 -16.29 -6.75 9.04
CA GLY A 241 -17.45 -5.88 9.09
C GLY A 241 -17.17 -4.42 8.71
N SER A 242 -16.12 -4.15 7.94
CA SER A 242 -15.78 -2.82 7.43
C SER A 242 -16.91 -2.23 6.61
N ILE A 243 -17.23 -0.96 6.83
CA ILE A 243 -18.22 -0.22 6.05
C ILE A 243 -17.90 -0.27 4.55
N ALA A 244 -18.92 -0.43 3.71
CA ALA A 244 -18.78 -0.56 2.25
C ALA A 244 -17.73 -1.62 1.81
N ASN A 245 -17.50 -2.63 2.63
CA ASN A 245 -16.52 -3.70 2.43
C ASN A 245 -15.07 -3.21 2.30
N ILE A 246 -14.73 -2.02 2.76
CA ILE A 246 -13.43 -1.40 2.53
C ILE A 246 -12.31 -2.21 3.22
N ALA A 247 -11.28 -2.56 2.47
CA ALA A 247 -10.08 -3.23 2.94
C ALA A 247 -8.83 -2.34 2.92
N GLY A 248 -8.89 -1.21 2.19
CA GLY A 248 -7.79 -0.26 2.09
C GLY A 248 -8.25 1.13 1.66
N LEU A 249 -7.46 2.13 2.06
CA LEU A 249 -7.65 3.55 1.74
C LEU A 249 -6.36 4.12 1.12
N CYS A 250 -6.51 5.09 0.22
CA CYS A 250 -5.39 5.90 -0.24
C CYS A 250 -5.64 7.39 0.02
N ASP A 251 -4.59 8.19 -0.07
CA ASP A 251 -4.73 9.64 -0.07
C ASP A 251 -5.22 10.15 -1.45
N THR A 252 -5.58 11.41 -1.53
CA THR A 252 -6.07 12.03 -2.78
C THR A 252 -5.03 12.08 -3.90
N THR A 253 -3.75 11.96 -3.58
CA THR A 253 -2.66 11.92 -4.57
C THR A 253 -2.38 10.52 -5.10
N GLY A 254 -2.88 9.49 -4.42
CA GLY A 254 -2.58 8.07 -4.71
C GLY A 254 -1.20 7.61 -4.27
N ARG A 255 -0.42 8.47 -3.59
CA ARG A 255 0.95 8.17 -3.16
C ARG A 255 1.04 7.60 -1.75
N VAL A 256 -0.02 7.66 -0.98
CA VAL A 256 -0.13 7.02 0.34
C VAL A 256 -1.19 5.94 0.26
N LEU A 257 -0.82 4.70 0.59
CA LEU A 257 -1.73 3.56 0.62
C LEU A 257 -1.70 2.89 1.98
N GLY A 258 -2.87 2.59 2.53
CA GLY A 258 -3.07 1.70 3.67
C GLY A 258 -3.89 0.47 3.28
N LEU A 259 -3.39 -0.71 3.59
CA LEU A 259 -4.07 -2.00 3.38
C LEU A 259 -4.14 -2.78 4.69
N MET A 260 -5.30 -3.34 5.04
CA MET A 260 -5.39 -4.28 6.17
C MET A 260 -4.83 -5.66 5.86
N PRO A 261 -5.12 -6.27 4.70
CA PRO A 261 -4.46 -7.51 4.27
C PRO A 261 -2.98 -7.32 3.94
N HIS A 262 -2.26 -8.46 3.87
CA HIS A 262 -0.80 -8.55 3.79
C HIS A 262 -0.32 -8.97 2.40
N PRO A 263 -0.06 -8.04 1.45
CA PRO A 263 0.48 -8.39 0.14
C PRO A 263 1.89 -9.00 0.22
N GLU A 264 2.71 -8.63 1.22
CA GLU A 264 4.05 -9.17 1.46
C GLU A 264 4.05 -10.67 1.82
N ARG A 265 2.90 -11.25 2.13
CA ARG A 265 2.73 -12.66 2.46
C ARG A 265 2.22 -13.49 1.29
N PHE A 266 2.07 -12.89 0.10
CA PHE A 266 1.74 -13.60 -1.13
C PHE A 266 2.63 -13.14 -2.30
N LEU A 267 3.91 -13.45 -2.23
CA LEU A 267 4.92 -13.13 -3.24
C LEU A 267 5.12 -14.26 -4.24
N PHE A 268 4.91 -15.49 -3.80
CA PHE A 268 5.06 -16.70 -4.61
C PHE A 268 3.78 -17.52 -4.59
N ALA A 269 3.40 -18.09 -5.73
CA ALA A 269 2.20 -18.92 -5.88
C ALA A 269 2.12 -20.05 -4.83
N THR A 270 3.25 -20.62 -4.45
CA THR A 270 3.35 -21.70 -3.45
C THR A 270 2.97 -21.30 -2.03
N GLN A 271 2.88 -20.01 -1.73
CA GLN A 271 2.42 -19.53 -0.42
C GLN A 271 0.90 -19.63 -0.26
N HIS A 272 0.14 -19.74 -1.37
CA HIS A 272 -1.30 -19.92 -1.28
C HIS A 272 -1.65 -21.35 -0.84
N PRO A 273 -2.51 -21.55 0.19
CA PRO A 273 -2.80 -22.89 0.73
C PRO A 273 -3.43 -23.86 -0.30
N GLN A 274 -4.05 -23.34 -1.33
CA GLN A 274 -4.67 -24.13 -2.41
C GLN A 274 -3.88 -24.03 -3.73
N TRP A 275 -2.59 -23.70 -3.71
CA TRP A 275 -1.81 -23.45 -4.91
C TRP A 275 -1.82 -24.64 -5.89
N THR A 276 -1.71 -25.87 -5.39
CA THR A 276 -1.76 -27.07 -6.22
C THR A 276 -3.15 -27.28 -6.83
N ARG A 277 -4.22 -27.15 -6.01
CA ARG A 277 -5.60 -27.32 -6.46
C ARG A 277 -6.01 -26.29 -7.50
N ARG A 278 -5.53 -25.05 -7.34
CA ARG A 278 -5.80 -23.93 -8.25
C ARG A 278 -4.83 -23.87 -9.44
N GLY A 279 -3.82 -24.73 -9.45
CA GLY A 279 -2.77 -24.74 -10.48
C GLY A 279 -1.92 -23.47 -10.54
N LEU A 280 -1.80 -22.75 -9.40
CA LEU A 280 -1.02 -21.51 -9.34
C LEU A 280 0.47 -21.81 -9.55
N ARG A 281 1.15 -20.94 -10.29
CA ARG A 281 2.58 -21.07 -10.60
C ARG A 281 3.24 -19.69 -10.65
N GLY A 282 4.55 -19.65 -10.35
CA GLY A 282 5.35 -18.43 -10.41
C GLY A 282 5.06 -17.50 -9.24
N GLU A 283 4.67 -16.28 -9.54
CA GLU A 283 4.47 -15.23 -8.55
C GLU A 283 3.10 -15.28 -7.91
N GLY A 284 3.02 -14.79 -6.68
CA GLY A 284 1.76 -14.50 -5.99
C GLY A 284 1.26 -13.10 -6.33
N ASP A 285 0.00 -12.83 -6.06
CA ASP A 285 -0.64 -11.58 -6.47
C ASP A 285 -0.06 -10.35 -5.74
N GLY A 286 0.44 -10.54 -4.51
CA GLY A 286 0.91 -9.44 -3.65
C GLY A 286 2.16 -8.74 -4.17
N ILE A 287 3.03 -9.43 -4.94
CA ILE A 287 4.29 -8.83 -5.43
C ILE A 287 4.05 -7.60 -6.31
N LYS A 288 2.91 -7.56 -7.03
CA LYS A 288 2.61 -6.46 -7.94
C LYS A 288 2.45 -5.11 -7.23
N VAL A 289 1.98 -5.12 -5.97
CA VAL A 289 1.87 -3.91 -5.13
C VAL A 289 3.25 -3.27 -4.94
N PHE A 290 4.28 -4.08 -4.68
CA PHE A 290 5.65 -3.62 -4.47
C PHE A 290 6.34 -3.22 -5.77
N ARG A 291 6.10 -3.95 -6.87
CA ARG A 291 6.60 -3.58 -8.20
C ARG A 291 6.08 -2.23 -8.65
N ASN A 292 4.78 -2.01 -8.54
CA ASN A 292 4.18 -0.73 -8.91
C ASN A 292 4.83 0.45 -8.17
N ALA A 293 5.18 0.25 -6.89
CA ALA A 293 5.87 1.27 -6.11
C ALA A 293 7.32 1.52 -6.58
N VAL A 294 8.03 0.46 -6.96
CA VAL A 294 9.40 0.56 -7.46
C VAL A 294 9.43 1.16 -8.86
N GLU A 295 8.55 0.68 -9.76
CA GLU A 295 8.42 1.16 -11.14
C GLU A 295 7.99 2.63 -11.23
N TYR A 296 7.40 3.18 -10.17
CA TYR A 296 7.05 4.60 -10.13
C TYR A 296 8.27 5.52 -10.21
N PHE A 297 9.45 5.04 -9.78
CA PHE A 297 10.71 5.79 -9.78
C PHE A 297 11.66 5.35 -10.91
N GLY A 298 11.23 4.44 -11.79
CA GLY A 298 12.04 3.82 -12.83
C GLY A 298 11.83 4.29 -14.27
#